data_5ba07c52446c4ad82e94bcb378f0160b
#
_entry.id   5ba07c52446c4ad82e94bcb378f0160b
#
_cell.length_a   1.000
_cell.length_b   1.000
_cell.length_c   1.000
_cell.angle_alpha   90.00
_cell.angle_beta   90.00
_cell.angle_gamma   90.00
#
_symmetry.space_group_name_H-M   'P 1'
#
loop_
_entity.id
_entity.type
_entity.pdbx_description
1 polymer ?
#
loop_
_entity_poly.entity_id
_entity_poly.type
_entity_poly.pdbx_seq_one_letter_code
_entity_poly.pdbx_strand_id
1 'polypeptide(L)'
;YPTYDLSTFRQSSIYAALYNDPARPFTNRATNGTYVPGSTIKPLTAVAALEKGIITPTQEIYSPSRWVYPNDPTHSGANCAGGNHGLINVTEAITKSCNYFFAEMGYRMGMDTFREYLQAFGLGEHTGIEIGDYAGTLPSNEAGHDQTPWATFGQANQLYSPLQLANYIATLASGGQHCKAHLLKAVKSYDNTEVLAVGDTAPTNVVSMQDSTLEAVKKGMLGYTQPGGSVYNAFRNCVVTAGAKTGTSELGGNQTGNGVFVCLAPYDDPEIAVAIVIEHATWGSNLATTGVDILNAYFTADETGSAVTGENQLLP
;
A
#
# COMPACT_ATOMS: atom_id res chain seq x y z
N TYR A 1 6.03 -14.60 -5.89
CA TYR A 1 6.81 -15.31 -6.91
C TYR A 1 8.11 -14.56 -7.15
N PRO A 2 9.24 -15.19 -7.35
CA PRO A 2 9.38 -16.64 -7.44
C PRO A 2 9.13 -17.38 -6.12
N THR A 3 8.85 -18.68 -6.20
CA THR A 3 8.60 -19.57 -5.06
C THR A 3 9.27 -20.94 -5.28
N TYR A 4 9.18 -21.82 -4.31
CA TYR A 4 9.76 -23.16 -4.35
C TYR A 4 8.83 -24.16 -3.67
N ASP A 5 9.00 -25.43 -3.97
CA ASP A 5 8.24 -26.53 -3.38
C ASP A 5 8.79 -26.89 -2.00
N LEU A 6 7.96 -26.70 -0.97
CA LEU A 6 8.30 -26.99 0.43
C LEU A 6 8.58 -28.48 0.68
N SER A 7 8.04 -29.38 -0.14
CA SER A 7 8.25 -30.82 0.01
C SER A 7 9.61 -31.28 -0.49
N THR A 8 10.22 -30.54 -1.41
CA THR A 8 11.47 -31.00 -2.10
C THR A 8 12.67 -30.08 -1.88
N PHE A 9 12.48 -28.82 -1.42
CA PHE A 9 13.56 -27.82 -1.37
C PHE A 9 14.76 -28.23 -0.50
N ARG A 10 14.59 -29.15 0.47
CA ARG A 10 15.70 -29.65 1.34
C ARG A 10 16.62 -30.64 0.67
N GLN A 11 16.27 -31.19 -0.52
CA GLN A 11 17.17 -32.03 -1.28
C GLN A 11 18.39 -31.21 -1.75
N SER A 12 19.61 -31.70 -1.48
CA SER A 12 20.82 -30.89 -1.66
C SER A 12 20.99 -30.29 -3.06
N SER A 13 20.64 -31.05 -4.11
CA SER A 13 20.71 -30.54 -5.49
C SER A 13 19.67 -29.45 -5.80
N ILE A 14 18.45 -29.61 -5.28
CA ILE A 14 17.36 -28.61 -5.44
C ILE A 14 17.70 -27.35 -4.63
N TYR A 15 18.14 -27.53 -3.38
CA TYR A 15 18.56 -26.40 -2.53
C TYR A 15 19.68 -25.59 -3.19
N ALA A 16 20.72 -26.26 -3.71
CA ALA A 16 21.80 -25.57 -4.37
C ALA A 16 21.37 -24.83 -5.64
N ALA A 17 20.46 -25.39 -6.41
CA ALA A 17 19.86 -24.72 -7.57
C ALA A 17 19.05 -23.46 -7.16
N LEU A 18 18.18 -23.58 -6.17
CA LEU A 18 17.38 -22.47 -5.65
C LEU A 18 18.24 -21.37 -5.00
N TYR A 19 19.30 -21.76 -4.28
CA TYR A 19 20.22 -20.82 -3.64
C TYR A 19 20.99 -19.97 -4.66
N ASN A 20 21.37 -20.57 -5.79
CA ASN A 20 22.10 -19.90 -6.87
C ASN A 20 21.18 -19.26 -7.93
N ASP A 21 19.87 -19.38 -7.79
CA ASP A 21 18.91 -18.79 -8.73
C ASP A 21 18.94 -17.25 -8.62
N PRO A 22 19.24 -16.53 -9.71
CA PRO A 22 19.26 -15.07 -9.72
C PRO A 22 17.89 -14.45 -9.37
N ALA A 23 16.80 -15.18 -9.52
CA ALA A 23 15.47 -14.76 -9.09
C ALA A 23 15.27 -14.78 -7.57
N ARG A 24 16.24 -15.35 -6.81
CA ARG A 24 16.24 -15.39 -5.33
C ARG A 24 14.92 -15.90 -4.73
N PRO A 25 14.49 -17.15 -5.00
CA PRO A 25 13.21 -17.69 -4.56
C PRO A 25 13.08 -17.81 -3.03
N PHE A 26 14.19 -17.87 -2.28
CA PHE A 26 14.16 -17.86 -0.81
C PHE A 26 13.85 -16.48 -0.20
N THR A 27 13.87 -15.40 -0.97
CA THR A 27 13.48 -14.08 -0.47
C THR A 27 11.97 -13.99 -0.40
N ASN A 28 11.41 -13.89 0.80
CA ASN A 28 10.00 -13.57 0.98
C ASN A 28 9.75 -12.10 0.63
N ARG A 29 9.37 -11.83 -0.61
CA ARG A 29 9.15 -10.46 -1.09
C ARG A 29 7.98 -9.76 -0.43
N ALA A 30 7.03 -10.51 0.11
CA ALA A 30 5.88 -9.92 0.81
C ALA A 30 6.29 -9.23 2.12
N THR A 31 7.27 -9.79 2.83
CA THR A 31 7.72 -9.28 4.13
C THR A 31 9.07 -8.57 4.07
N ASN A 32 9.98 -8.99 3.17
CA ASN A 32 11.35 -8.50 3.09
C ASN A 32 11.69 -7.80 1.77
N GLY A 33 10.79 -7.78 0.78
CA GLY A 33 10.93 -6.94 -0.40
C GLY A 33 10.73 -5.48 -0.02
N THR A 34 11.54 -4.58 -0.56
CA THR A 34 11.50 -3.14 -0.26
C THR A 34 11.30 -2.35 -1.52
N TYR A 35 10.23 -1.59 -1.57
CA TYR A 35 9.80 -0.91 -2.78
C TYR A 35 9.39 0.53 -2.49
N VAL A 36 9.73 1.43 -3.40
CA VAL A 36 9.20 2.80 -3.42
C VAL A 36 7.69 2.70 -3.66
N PRO A 37 6.84 3.28 -2.78
CA PRO A 37 5.39 3.06 -2.83
C PRO A 37 4.69 3.69 -4.04
N GLY A 38 5.31 4.69 -4.66
CA GLY A 38 4.65 5.48 -5.69
C GLY A 38 3.34 6.09 -5.17
N SER A 39 2.43 6.37 -6.07
CA SER A 39 1.17 7.04 -5.74
C SER A 39 0.24 6.27 -4.78
N THR A 40 0.61 5.07 -4.33
CA THR A 40 -0.17 4.33 -3.31
C THR A 40 -0.07 4.96 -1.92
N ILE A 41 0.89 5.87 -1.68
CA ILE A 41 1.00 6.60 -0.41
C ILE A 41 0.06 7.82 -0.32
N LYS A 42 -0.50 8.29 -1.43
CA LYS A 42 -1.33 9.51 -1.48
C LYS A 42 -2.54 9.50 -0.55
N PRO A 43 -3.26 8.40 -0.33
CA PRO A 43 -4.32 8.35 0.68
C PRO A 43 -3.82 8.70 2.08
N LEU A 44 -2.65 8.20 2.49
CA LEU A 44 -2.04 8.55 3.79
C LEU A 44 -1.64 10.02 3.82
N THR A 45 -1.03 10.54 2.75
CA THR A 45 -0.69 11.97 2.65
C THR A 45 -1.93 12.86 2.78
N ALA A 46 -3.06 12.43 2.19
CA ALA A 46 -4.33 13.14 2.31
C ALA A 46 -4.83 13.17 3.77
N VAL A 47 -4.76 12.03 4.48
CA VAL A 47 -5.08 11.98 5.91
C VAL A 47 -4.22 12.99 6.68
N ALA A 48 -2.91 12.94 6.50
CA ALA A 48 -1.99 13.85 7.20
C ALA A 48 -2.30 15.32 6.93
N ALA A 49 -2.57 15.70 5.67
CA ALA A 49 -2.88 17.08 5.30
C ALA A 49 -4.22 17.56 5.89
N LEU A 50 -5.23 16.69 5.92
CA LEU A 50 -6.55 17.01 6.48
C LEU A 50 -6.49 17.12 8.01
N GLU A 51 -5.92 16.15 8.70
CA GLU A 51 -5.84 16.12 10.16
C GLU A 51 -4.96 17.23 10.74
N LYS A 52 -3.94 17.66 10.02
CA LYS A 52 -3.11 18.83 10.42
C LYS A 52 -3.75 20.17 9.99
N GLY A 53 -4.92 20.16 9.37
CA GLY A 53 -5.62 21.37 8.95
C GLY A 53 -4.92 22.16 7.85
N ILE A 54 -4.03 21.52 7.09
CA ILE A 54 -3.32 22.13 5.95
C ILE A 54 -4.29 22.40 4.81
N ILE A 55 -5.30 21.56 4.70
CA ILE A 55 -6.41 21.68 3.75
C ILE A 55 -7.70 21.14 4.39
N THR A 56 -8.85 21.62 3.92
CA THR A 56 -10.17 21.04 4.27
C THR A 56 -10.68 20.10 3.16
N PRO A 57 -11.62 19.18 3.44
CA PRO A 57 -12.13 18.23 2.44
C PRO A 57 -12.69 18.90 1.17
N THR A 58 -13.24 20.10 1.29
CA THR A 58 -13.89 20.84 0.20
C THR A 58 -13.02 21.92 -0.42
N GLN A 59 -11.88 22.23 0.20
CA GLN A 59 -10.99 23.26 -0.33
C GLN A 59 -10.35 22.81 -1.64
N GLU A 60 -10.45 23.64 -2.67
CA GLU A 60 -9.87 23.38 -3.98
C GLU A 60 -8.51 24.07 -4.12
N ILE A 61 -7.61 23.38 -4.84
CA ILE A 61 -6.29 23.90 -5.24
C ILE A 61 -6.20 23.82 -6.76
N TYR A 62 -5.79 24.91 -7.39
CA TYR A 62 -5.48 24.90 -8.81
C TYR A 62 -4.21 24.07 -9.05
N SER A 63 -4.35 22.99 -9.81
CA SER A 63 -3.33 21.96 -10.00
C SER A 63 -2.90 21.87 -11.47
N PRO A 64 -1.95 22.71 -11.90
CA PRO A 64 -1.39 22.65 -13.24
C PRO A 64 -0.54 21.38 -13.46
N SER A 65 -0.03 21.20 -14.67
CA SER A 65 0.72 19.99 -15.05
C SER A 65 2.06 19.82 -14.35
N ARG A 66 2.59 20.87 -13.71
CA ARG A 66 3.89 20.84 -13.03
C ARG A 66 3.86 21.64 -11.75
N TRP A 67 4.32 21.05 -10.67
CA TRP A 67 4.61 21.72 -9.41
C TRP A 67 6.07 22.19 -9.41
N VAL A 68 6.32 23.40 -8.93
CA VAL A 68 7.66 23.97 -8.73
C VAL A 68 7.74 24.61 -7.36
N TYR A 69 8.92 24.69 -6.79
CA TYR A 69 9.12 25.39 -5.52
C TYR A 69 8.69 26.85 -5.64
N PRO A 70 7.81 27.34 -4.73
CA PRO A 70 7.28 28.71 -4.81
C PRO A 70 8.37 29.79 -4.81
N ASN A 71 9.49 29.57 -4.12
CA ASN A 71 10.55 30.54 -3.93
C ASN A 71 11.87 30.18 -4.67
N ASP A 72 11.89 29.05 -5.39
CA ASP A 72 13.06 28.61 -6.15
C ASP A 72 12.68 27.87 -7.43
N PRO A 73 12.35 28.60 -8.49
CA PRO A 73 11.97 28.01 -9.77
C PRO A 73 13.12 27.28 -10.48
N THR A 74 14.36 27.39 -9.98
CA THR A 74 15.53 26.68 -10.53
C THR A 74 15.60 25.23 -10.07
N HIS A 75 14.94 24.88 -8.96
CA HIS A 75 14.81 23.50 -8.53
C HIS A 75 13.90 22.69 -9.49
N SER A 76 14.26 21.46 -9.70
CA SER A 76 13.45 20.54 -10.51
C SER A 76 12.08 20.37 -9.88
N GLY A 77 11.01 20.64 -10.64
CA GLY A 77 9.64 20.49 -10.17
C GLY A 77 9.09 19.08 -10.45
N ALA A 78 8.01 18.73 -9.77
CA ALA A 78 7.29 17.47 -9.97
C ALA A 78 6.28 17.58 -11.12
N ASN A 79 6.39 16.71 -12.12
CA ASN A 79 5.42 16.65 -13.20
C ASN A 79 4.19 15.82 -12.78
N CYS A 80 3.01 16.26 -13.21
CA CYS A 80 1.78 15.50 -13.05
C CYS A 80 1.49 14.70 -14.33
N ALA A 81 1.51 13.36 -14.22
CA ALA A 81 1.29 12.47 -15.37
C ALA A 81 -0.08 12.68 -16.03
N GLY A 82 -1.10 13.08 -15.26
CA GLY A 82 -2.43 13.43 -15.76
C GLY A 82 -2.55 14.83 -16.40
N GLY A 83 -1.46 15.61 -16.42
CA GLY A 83 -1.46 16.97 -16.97
C GLY A 83 -2.09 18.00 -16.05
N ASN A 84 -2.80 18.99 -16.64
CA ASN A 84 -3.50 20.03 -15.90
C ASN A 84 -4.86 19.52 -15.40
N HIS A 85 -5.10 19.52 -14.09
CA HIS A 85 -6.35 19.07 -13.49
C HIS A 85 -7.32 20.22 -13.14
N GLY A 86 -6.87 21.48 -13.26
CA GLY A 86 -7.67 22.64 -12.87
C GLY A 86 -7.83 22.76 -11.34
N LEU A 87 -8.96 23.31 -10.91
CA LEU A 87 -9.34 23.36 -9.50
C LEU A 87 -9.86 21.99 -9.07
N ILE A 88 -9.22 21.39 -8.08
CA ILE A 88 -9.58 20.08 -7.51
C ILE A 88 -9.42 20.08 -6.00
N ASN A 89 -10.29 19.36 -5.31
CA ASN A 89 -10.18 19.06 -3.89
C ASN A 89 -9.38 17.76 -3.64
N VAL A 90 -9.19 17.39 -2.38
CA VAL A 90 -8.39 16.23 -1.98
C VAL A 90 -8.95 14.90 -2.51
N THR A 91 -10.27 14.74 -2.53
CA THR A 91 -10.95 13.54 -3.06
C THR A 91 -10.64 13.37 -4.56
N GLU A 92 -10.81 14.44 -5.32
CA GLU A 92 -10.49 14.44 -6.76
C GLU A 92 -9.00 14.27 -7.02
N ALA A 93 -8.14 14.81 -6.16
CA ALA A 93 -6.69 14.64 -6.26
C ALA A 93 -6.26 13.19 -6.09
N ILE A 94 -6.90 12.41 -5.19
CA ILE A 94 -6.69 10.96 -5.06
C ILE A 94 -7.20 10.26 -6.32
N THR A 95 -8.45 10.54 -6.74
CA THR A 95 -9.08 9.95 -7.92
C THR A 95 -8.27 10.17 -9.20
N LYS A 96 -7.74 11.37 -9.42
CA LYS A 96 -6.91 11.73 -10.58
C LYS A 96 -5.44 11.41 -10.40
N SER A 97 -5.05 10.93 -9.21
CA SER A 97 -3.64 10.69 -8.83
C SER A 97 -2.72 11.90 -9.07
N CYS A 98 -3.16 13.10 -8.71
CA CYS A 98 -2.51 14.36 -9.02
C CYS A 98 -1.20 14.55 -8.23
N ASN A 99 -0.04 14.51 -8.90
CA ASN A 99 1.25 14.75 -8.25
C ASN A 99 1.39 16.19 -7.77
N TYR A 100 0.88 17.17 -8.55
CA TYR A 100 0.93 18.57 -8.17
C TYR A 100 0.30 18.81 -6.80
N PHE A 101 -0.93 18.34 -6.61
CA PHE A 101 -1.67 18.50 -5.37
C PHE A 101 -0.90 17.95 -4.16
N PHE A 102 -0.38 16.73 -4.29
CA PHE A 102 0.32 16.08 -3.19
C PHE A 102 1.71 16.66 -2.93
N ALA A 103 2.43 17.12 -3.96
CA ALA A 103 3.68 17.87 -3.77
C ALA A 103 3.44 19.17 -3.01
N GLU A 104 2.36 19.90 -3.32
CA GLU A 104 1.95 21.10 -2.61
C GLU A 104 1.61 20.81 -1.15
N MET A 105 0.90 19.69 -0.87
CA MET A 105 0.65 19.25 0.50
C MET A 105 1.96 18.95 1.24
N GLY A 106 2.90 18.29 0.58
CA GLY A 106 4.22 18.02 1.15
C GLY A 106 4.98 19.29 1.49
N TYR A 107 5.03 20.23 0.58
CA TYR A 107 5.67 21.52 0.79
C TYR A 107 5.11 22.28 2.00
N ARG A 108 3.77 22.27 2.17
CA ARG A 108 3.11 22.92 3.30
C ARG A 108 3.28 22.16 4.61
N MET A 109 3.35 20.83 4.55
CA MET A 109 3.37 19.93 5.70
C MET A 109 4.76 19.81 6.33
N GLY A 110 5.79 19.71 5.50
CA GLY A 110 7.15 19.42 5.90
C GLY A 110 7.41 17.94 6.24
N MET A 111 8.68 17.56 6.23
CA MET A 111 9.12 16.17 6.36
C MET A 111 8.75 15.55 7.71
N ASP A 112 8.94 16.29 8.80
CA ASP A 112 8.72 15.75 10.15
C ASP A 112 7.25 15.37 10.37
N THR A 113 6.32 16.23 9.96
CA THR A 113 4.89 15.94 10.03
C THR A 113 4.51 14.75 9.16
N PHE A 114 5.06 14.66 7.94
CA PHE A 114 4.79 13.53 7.07
C PHE A 114 5.29 12.21 7.67
N ARG A 115 6.50 12.19 8.24
CA ARG A 115 7.07 11.03 8.93
C ARG A 115 6.24 10.60 10.15
N GLU A 116 5.73 11.55 10.93
CA GLU A 116 4.82 11.28 12.06
C GLU A 116 3.63 10.42 11.62
N TYR A 117 2.98 10.78 10.49
CA TYR A 117 1.86 10.01 9.97
C TYR A 117 2.27 8.67 9.33
N LEU A 118 3.41 8.62 8.65
CA LEU A 118 3.93 7.34 8.15
C LEU A 118 4.10 6.33 9.28
N GLN A 119 4.73 6.75 10.38
CA GLN A 119 4.94 5.90 11.56
C GLN A 119 3.61 5.55 12.26
N ALA A 120 2.70 6.51 12.40
CA ALA A 120 1.39 6.26 12.99
C ALA A 120 0.60 5.17 12.23
N PHE A 121 0.81 5.04 10.92
CA PHE A 121 0.26 3.98 10.06
C PHE A 121 1.16 2.74 9.97
N GLY A 122 2.22 2.62 10.79
CA GLY A 122 3.13 1.47 10.85
C GLY A 122 4.16 1.38 9.72
N LEU A 123 4.34 2.45 8.92
CA LEU A 123 5.39 2.50 7.91
C LEU A 123 6.72 2.93 8.54
N GLY A 124 7.80 2.23 8.19
CA GLY A 124 9.11 2.45 8.79
C GLY A 124 9.33 1.68 10.10
N GLU A 125 8.45 0.75 10.44
CA GLU A 125 8.49 -0.12 11.61
C GLU A 125 8.24 -1.58 11.26
N HIS A 126 8.61 -2.51 12.12
CA HIS A 126 8.26 -3.92 11.96
C HIS A 126 6.76 -4.13 12.12
N THR A 127 6.16 -4.94 11.23
CA THR A 127 4.72 -5.23 11.28
C THR A 127 4.33 -6.14 12.45
N GLY A 128 5.31 -6.82 13.04
CA GLY A 128 5.09 -7.78 14.13
C GLY A 128 4.79 -9.20 13.67
N ILE A 129 4.83 -9.49 12.36
CA ILE A 129 4.59 -10.83 11.83
C ILE A 129 5.64 -11.83 12.35
N GLU A 130 5.23 -13.04 12.72
CA GLU A 130 6.06 -14.03 13.44
C GLU A 130 7.23 -14.57 12.59
N ILE A 131 7.12 -14.51 11.27
CA ILE A 131 8.18 -15.00 10.36
C ILE A 131 9.27 -13.95 10.08
N GLY A 132 9.15 -12.78 10.72
CA GLY A 132 10.05 -11.65 10.54
C GLY A 132 9.83 -10.88 9.23
N ASP A 133 10.17 -9.61 9.27
CA ASP A 133 10.02 -8.67 8.17
C ASP A 133 11.10 -7.59 8.19
N TYR A 134 11.10 -6.77 7.17
CA TYR A 134 11.92 -5.56 7.10
C TYR A 134 11.11 -4.34 7.55
N ALA A 135 11.69 -3.51 8.42
CA ALA A 135 11.01 -2.33 8.97
C ALA A 135 10.72 -1.22 7.94
N GLY A 136 11.28 -1.33 6.74
CA GLY A 136 11.16 -0.27 5.74
C GLY A 136 12.13 0.89 5.99
N THR A 137 12.03 1.93 5.14
CA THR A 137 12.81 3.14 5.25
C THR A 137 11.89 4.34 5.15
N LEU A 138 11.90 5.20 6.17
CA LEU A 138 11.19 6.47 6.14
C LEU A 138 11.93 7.48 5.25
N PRO A 139 11.21 8.37 4.56
CA PRO A 139 11.83 9.42 3.76
C PRO A 139 12.64 10.37 4.65
N SER A 140 13.70 10.91 4.07
CA SER A 140 14.53 11.94 4.69
C SER A 140 14.95 12.97 3.68
N ASN A 141 15.24 14.19 4.14
CA ASN A 141 15.84 15.19 3.31
C ASN A 141 17.30 14.84 3.01
N GLU A 142 17.70 15.05 1.79
CA GLU A 142 19.11 14.96 1.38
C GLU A 142 19.81 16.32 1.60
N ALA A 143 21.13 16.31 1.71
CA ALA A 143 21.89 17.52 1.99
C ALA A 143 21.57 18.64 0.98
N GLY A 144 20.94 19.70 1.45
CA GLY A 144 20.57 20.87 0.66
C GLY A 144 19.29 20.74 -0.18
N HIS A 145 18.55 19.61 -0.07
CA HIS A 145 17.33 19.38 -0.85
C HIS A 145 16.19 18.89 0.03
N ASP A 146 15.08 19.63 0.04
CA ASP A 146 13.84 19.17 0.65
C ASP A 146 13.18 18.11 -0.24
N GLN A 147 13.15 16.85 0.23
CA GLN A 147 12.54 15.72 -0.46
C GLN A 147 11.05 15.56 -0.15
N THR A 148 10.48 16.38 0.74
CA THR A 148 9.10 16.23 1.18
C THR A 148 8.09 16.26 0.03
N PRO A 149 8.15 17.20 -0.92
CA PRO A 149 7.21 17.23 -2.03
C PRO A 149 7.20 15.94 -2.86
N TRP A 150 8.35 15.26 -3.01
CA TRP A 150 8.44 13.98 -3.71
C TRP A 150 7.96 12.81 -2.86
N ALA A 151 8.32 12.81 -1.59
CA ALA A 151 7.93 11.77 -0.65
C ALA A 151 6.41 11.66 -0.51
N THR A 152 5.70 12.78 -0.49
CA THR A 152 4.24 12.82 -0.30
C THR A 152 3.40 12.31 -1.47
N PHE A 153 3.98 12.14 -2.66
CA PHE A 153 3.33 11.39 -3.74
C PHE A 153 4.02 10.04 -4.01
N GLY A 154 4.91 9.61 -3.11
CA GLY A 154 5.44 8.25 -3.07
C GLY A 154 6.77 8.03 -3.78
N GLN A 155 7.52 9.09 -4.02
CA GLN A 155 8.90 9.03 -4.53
C GLN A 155 9.90 9.32 -3.39
N ALA A 156 11.09 9.80 -3.70
CA ALA A 156 12.20 9.96 -2.78
C ALA A 156 12.76 8.62 -2.26
N ASN A 157 13.50 8.66 -1.14
CA ASN A 157 14.26 7.53 -0.59
C ASN A 157 13.48 6.64 0.38
N GLN A 158 12.14 6.64 0.33
CA GLN A 158 11.30 5.79 1.16
C GLN A 158 11.11 4.39 0.55
N LEU A 159 11.11 3.36 1.40
CA LEU A 159 10.99 1.96 0.98
C LEU A 159 10.10 1.19 1.95
N TYR A 160 9.11 0.45 1.42
CA TYR A 160 8.20 -0.35 2.23
C TYR A 160 7.98 -1.74 1.61
N SER A 161 7.66 -2.71 2.48
CA SER A 161 7.26 -4.03 2.03
C SER A 161 5.79 -4.06 1.59
N PRO A 162 5.38 -5.01 0.74
CA PRO A 162 3.97 -5.24 0.42
C PRO A 162 3.11 -5.43 1.67
N LEU A 163 3.61 -6.13 2.70
CA LEU A 163 2.90 -6.32 3.95
C LEU A 163 2.66 -5.01 4.69
N GLN A 164 3.66 -4.11 4.76
CA GLN A 164 3.47 -2.78 5.34
C GLN A 164 2.44 -1.96 4.56
N LEU A 165 2.45 -2.03 3.22
CA LEU A 165 1.45 -1.34 2.40
C LEU A 165 0.04 -1.90 2.61
N ALA A 166 -0.12 -3.22 2.76
CA ALA A 166 -1.41 -3.82 3.12
C ALA A 166 -1.86 -3.39 4.51
N ASN A 167 -0.95 -3.37 5.49
CA ASN A 167 -1.26 -3.03 6.88
C ASN A 167 -1.67 -1.55 7.03
N TYR A 168 -1.01 -0.62 6.32
CA TYR A 168 -1.47 0.77 6.36
C TYR A 168 -2.86 0.94 5.73
N ILE A 169 -3.18 0.21 4.65
CA ILE A 169 -4.54 0.22 4.06
C ILE A 169 -5.56 -0.39 5.02
N ALA A 170 -5.21 -1.47 5.73
CA ALA A 170 -6.06 -2.05 6.78
C ALA A 170 -6.31 -1.05 7.91
N THR A 171 -5.28 -0.31 8.33
CA THR A 171 -5.38 0.77 9.32
C THR A 171 -6.32 1.89 8.85
N LEU A 172 -6.22 2.30 7.59
CA LEU A 172 -7.14 3.27 7.00
C LEU A 172 -8.57 2.72 6.95
N ALA A 173 -8.74 1.47 6.48
CA ALA A 173 -10.03 0.81 6.31
C ALA A 173 -10.79 0.65 7.63
N SER A 174 -10.08 0.35 8.72
CA SER A 174 -10.63 0.19 10.07
C SER A 174 -10.87 1.50 10.84
N GLY A 175 -10.74 2.66 10.17
CA GLY A 175 -10.90 3.97 10.84
C GLY A 175 -9.74 4.34 11.76
N GLY A 176 -8.54 3.85 11.45
CA GLY A 176 -7.31 4.22 12.15
C GLY A 176 -6.79 3.18 13.15
N GLN A 177 -7.44 2.02 13.30
CA GLN A 177 -6.97 0.96 14.18
C GLN A 177 -5.76 0.24 13.54
N HIS A 178 -4.56 0.50 14.04
CA HIS A 178 -3.34 -0.15 13.57
C HIS A 178 -3.06 -1.39 14.41
N CYS A 179 -3.09 -2.56 13.79
CA CYS A 179 -2.82 -3.85 14.40
C CYS A 179 -1.50 -4.45 13.90
N LYS A 180 -0.87 -5.27 14.73
CA LYS A 180 0.24 -6.13 14.27
C LYS A 180 -0.26 -7.11 13.22
N ALA A 181 0.55 -7.33 12.19
CA ALA A 181 0.32 -8.47 11.30
C ALA A 181 0.68 -9.76 12.04
N HIS A 182 -0.14 -10.80 11.90
CA HIS A 182 0.11 -12.10 12.52
C HIS A 182 -0.43 -13.25 11.65
N LEU A 183 0.17 -14.41 11.76
CA LEU A 183 -0.24 -15.65 11.12
C LEU A 183 -0.95 -16.60 12.10
N LEU A 184 -0.67 -16.43 13.40
CA LEU A 184 -1.24 -17.27 14.45
C LEU A 184 -2.71 -16.90 14.66
N LYS A 185 -3.63 -17.79 14.26
CA LYS A 185 -5.06 -17.65 14.55
C LYS A 185 -5.39 -18.15 15.95
N ALA A 186 -4.99 -19.37 16.27
CA ALA A 186 -5.21 -19.98 17.58
C ALA A 186 -4.26 -21.16 17.83
N VAL A 187 -3.97 -21.40 19.11
CA VAL A 187 -3.35 -22.63 19.59
C VAL A 187 -4.44 -23.47 20.24
N LYS A 188 -4.55 -24.72 19.83
CA LYS A 188 -5.54 -25.67 20.38
C LYS A 188 -4.86 -26.79 21.16
N SER A 189 -5.61 -27.43 22.05
CA SER A 189 -5.21 -28.68 22.68
C SER A 189 -4.96 -29.77 21.64
N TYR A 190 -4.21 -30.82 22.01
CA TYR A 190 -3.87 -31.94 21.13
C TYR A 190 -5.08 -32.60 20.49
N ASP A 191 -6.19 -32.71 21.22
CA ASP A 191 -7.46 -33.28 20.77
C ASP A 191 -8.37 -32.27 20.06
N ASN A 192 -7.92 -31.03 19.87
CA ASN A 192 -8.67 -29.92 19.28
C ASN A 192 -9.96 -29.51 20.05
N THR A 193 -10.12 -29.92 21.30
CA THR A 193 -11.31 -29.63 22.10
C THR A 193 -11.25 -28.28 22.78
N GLU A 194 -10.05 -27.78 23.09
CA GLU A 194 -9.84 -26.52 23.80
C GLU A 194 -8.98 -25.54 23.00
N VAL A 195 -9.32 -24.24 23.05
CA VAL A 195 -8.48 -23.15 22.56
C VAL A 195 -7.60 -22.70 23.72
N LEU A 196 -6.30 -22.94 23.61
CA LEU A 196 -5.29 -22.61 24.64
C LEU A 196 -4.80 -21.15 24.52
N ALA A 197 -4.75 -20.61 23.32
CA ALA A 197 -4.43 -19.22 23.06
C ALA A 197 -5.02 -18.78 21.71
N VAL A 198 -5.24 -17.48 21.56
CA VAL A 198 -5.64 -16.84 20.29
C VAL A 198 -4.58 -15.84 19.87
N GLY A 199 -4.50 -15.55 18.57
CA GLY A 199 -3.66 -14.48 18.06
C GLY A 199 -4.09 -13.13 18.63
N ASP A 200 -3.13 -12.24 18.84
CA ASP A 200 -3.39 -10.89 19.33
C ASP A 200 -3.94 -10.02 18.19
N THR A 201 -5.20 -9.62 18.30
CA THR A 201 -5.89 -8.75 17.34
C THR A 201 -6.12 -7.34 17.87
N ALA A 202 -5.60 -7.03 19.06
CA ALA A 202 -5.76 -5.71 19.66
C ALA A 202 -4.95 -4.66 18.87
N PRO A 203 -5.52 -3.47 18.64
CA PRO A 203 -4.77 -2.37 18.04
C PRO A 203 -3.55 -2.00 18.90
N THR A 204 -2.39 -1.88 18.27
CA THR A 204 -1.16 -1.39 18.92
C THR A 204 -1.09 0.13 18.92
N ASN A 205 -1.80 0.76 18.00
CA ASN A 205 -1.95 2.20 17.89
C ASN A 205 -3.32 2.54 17.30
N VAL A 206 -3.81 3.73 17.59
CA VAL A 206 -5.03 4.28 16.99
C VAL A 206 -4.69 5.63 16.38
N VAL A 207 -4.71 5.70 15.05
CA VAL A 207 -4.58 6.96 14.32
C VAL A 207 -5.90 7.71 14.42
N SER A 208 -5.93 8.76 15.21
CA SER A 208 -7.13 9.61 15.32
C SER A 208 -7.39 10.30 13.99
N MET A 209 -8.59 10.10 13.45
CA MET A 209 -9.05 10.74 12.21
C MET A 209 -10.49 11.20 12.38
N GLN A 210 -10.81 12.37 11.81
CA GLN A 210 -12.20 12.82 11.70
C GLN A 210 -12.95 11.98 10.66
N ASP A 211 -14.25 11.74 10.87
CA ASP A 211 -15.11 11.02 9.91
C ASP A 211 -15.06 11.67 8.52
N SER A 212 -15.03 13.01 8.47
CA SER A 212 -14.91 13.76 7.21
C SER A 212 -13.58 13.51 6.47
N THR A 213 -12.50 13.28 7.19
CA THR A 213 -11.20 12.91 6.63
C THR A 213 -11.27 11.51 6.02
N LEU A 214 -11.74 10.54 6.79
CA LEU A 214 -11.87 9.16 6.34
C LEU A 214 -12.79 9.05 5.12
N GLU A 215 -13.96 9.73 5.16
CA GLU A 215 -14.89 9.78 4.04
C GLU A 215 -14.25 10.37 2.78
N ALA A 216 -13.59 11.52 2.89
CA ALA A 216 -12.97 12.19 1.74
C ALA A 216 -11.89 11.30 1.09
N VAL A 217 -11.06 10.64 1.89
CA VAL A 217 -9.99 9.77 1.42
C VAL A 217 -10.54 8.48 0.80
N LYS A 218 -11.45 7.77 1.48
CA LYS A 218 -12.10 6.57 0.95
C LYS A 218 -12.85 6.88 -0.36
N LYS A 219 -13.58 8.01 -0.42
CA LYS A 219 -14.29 8.45 -1.63
C LYS A 219 -13.33 8.72 -2.81
N GLY A 220 -12.15 9.27 -2.54
CA GLY A 220 -11.11 9.42 -3.56
C GLY A 220 -10.59 8.10 -4.09
N MET A 221 -10.40 7.10 -3.21
CA MET A 221 -10.03 5.74 -3.60
C MET A 221 -11.15 5.02 -4.35
N LEU A 222 -12.42 5.23 -3.96
CA LEU A 222 -13.59 4.73 -4.69
C LEU A 222 -13.65 5.32 -6.10
N GLY A 223 -13.52 6.63 -6.24
CA GLY A 223 -13.53 7.31 -7.55
C GLY A 223 -12.50 6.74 -8.53
N TYR A 224 -11.40 6.18 -8.01
CA TYR A 224 -10.36 5.56 -8.84
C TYR A 224 -10.81 4.28 -9.54
N THR A 225 -11.79 3.54 -8.97
CA THR A 225 -12.36 2.28 -9.49
C THR A 225 -13.70 2.48 -10.21
N GLN A 226 -14.34 3.65 -10.08
CA GLN A 226 -15.64 3.98 -10.67
C GLN A 226 -15.53 4.55 -12.10
N PRO A 227 -16.64 4.70 -12.84
CA PRO A 227 -16.63 5.31 -14.18
C PRO A 227 -15.88 6.64 -14.21
N GLY A 228 -14.91 6.77 -15.11
CA GLY A 228 -13.98 7.90 -15.20
C GLY A 228 -12.71 7.74 -14.39
N GLY A 229 -12.63 6.77 -13.49
CA GLY A 229 -11.41 6.43 -12.74
C GLY A 229 -10.41 5.61 -13.56
N SER A 230 -9.14 5.70 -13.19
CA SER A 230 -8.02 5.15 -13.97
C SER A 230 -8.05 3.61 -14.10
N VAL A 231 -8.68 2.89 -13.17
CA VAL A 231 -8.74 1.42 -13.19
C VAL A 231 -10.17 0.88 -13.35
N TYR A 232 -11.13 1.74 -13.71
CA TYR A 232 -12.53 1.35 -13.89
C TYR A 232 -12.71 0.11 -14.78
N ASN A 233 -12.00 0.03 -15.90
CA ASN A 233 -12.13 -1.09 -16.84
C ASN A 233 -11.78 -2.44 -16.21
N ALA A 234 -10.85 -2.49 -15.26
CA ALA A 234 -10.57 -3.71 -14.50
C ALA A 234 -11.68 -4.00 -13.48
N PHE A 235 -12.15 -2.97 -12.77
CA PHE A 235 -13.09 -3.11 -11.65
C PHE A 235 -14.56 -3.27 -12.05
N ARG A 236 -14.96 -2.99 -13.29
CA ARG A 236 -16.36 -3.09 -13.75
C ARG A 236 -16.99 -4.47 -13.56
N ASN A 237 -16.18 -5.53 -13.44
CA ASN A 237 -16.59 -6.91 -13.25
C ASN A 237 -16.19 -7.45 -11.86
N CYS A 238 -15.79 -6.58 -10.94
CA CYS A 238 -15.50 -6.97 -9.56
C CYS A 238 -16.82 -7.28 -8.84
N VAL A 239 -16.87 -8.38 -8.09
CA VAL A 239 -18.08 -8.83 -7.38
C VAL A 239 -18.47 -7.92 -6.22
N VAL A 240 -17.55 -7.07 -5.75
CA VAL A 240 -17.78 -6.10 -4.68
C VAL A 240 -17.27 -4.71 -5.09
N THR A 241 -17.86 -3.67 -4.52
CA THR A 241 -17.35 -2.31 -4.66
C THR A 241 -16.08 -2.16 -3.82
N ALA A 242 -15.03 -1.57 -4.39
CA ALA A 242 -13.74 -1.41 -3.72
C ALA A 242 -13.17 -0.01 -3.91
N GLY A 243 -12.39 0.44 -2.95
CA GLY A 243 -11.51 1.60 -3.09
C GLY A 243 -10.09 1.14 -3.43
N ALA A 244 -9.44 1.76 -4.42
CA ALA A 244 -8.10 1.35 -4.83
C ALA A 244 -7.16 2.53 -5.11
N LYS A 245 -5.87 2.23 -5.19
CA LYS A 245 -4.85 3.16 -5.68
C LYS A 245 -3.70 2.40 -6.32
N THR A 246 -3.24 2.87 -7.48
CA THR A 246 -2.03 2.37 -8.12
C THR A 246 -0.86 3.32 -7.92
N GLY A 247 0.32 2.77 -7.93
CA GLY A 247 1.58 3.46 -7.93
C GLY A 247 2.54 2.88 -8.96
N THR A 248 3.46 3.67 -9.41
CA THR A 248 4.62 3.25 -10.19
C THR A 248 5.84 3.81 -9.49
N SER A 249 6.78 2.96 -9.11
CA SER A 249 8.04 3.39 -8.57
C SER A 249 9.03 3.65 -9.71
N GLU A 250 9.55 4.85 -9.78
CA GLU A 250 10.62 5.18 -10.72
C GLU A 250 11.95 4.68 -10.15
N LEU A 251 12.64 3.78 -10.87
CA LEU A 251 13.92 3.19 -10.42
C LEU A 251 15.14 3.99 -10.91
N GLY A 252 14.93 5.06 -11.68
CA GLY A 252 15.98 5.84 -12.29
C GLY A 252 16.70 5.15 -13.45
N GLY A 253 17.41 5.91 -14.27
CA GLY A 253 18.08 5.40 -15.48
C GLY A 253 17.10 4.79 -16.49
N ASN A 254 17.52 3.72 -17.18
CA ASN A 254 16.70 3.00 -18.17
C ASN A 254 15.96 1.79 -17.57
N GLN A 255 15.82 1.71 -16.25
CA GLN A 255 15.16 0.57 -15.62
C GLN A 255 13.63 0.73 -15.68
N THR A 256 12.95 -0.36 -15.99
CA THR A 256 11.49 -0.43 -15.93
C THR A 256 11.04 -0.35 -14.47
N GLY A 257 10.15 0.57 -14.16
CA GLY A 257 9.63 0.78 -12.80
C GLY A 257 8.83 -0.40 -12.26
N ASN A 258 8.71 -0.50 -10.95
CA ASN A 258 7.85 -1.48 -10.32
C ASN A 258 6.41 -0.99 -10.29
N GLY A 259 5.47 -1.88 -10.59
CA GLY A 259 4.05 -1.62 -10.38
C GLY A 259 3.68 -1.87 -8.92
N VAL A 260 2.92 -0.95 -8.34
CA VAL A 260 2.39 -1.07 -6.98
C VAL A 260 0.88 -0.84 -7.03
N PHE A 261 0.14 -1.65 -6.31
CA PHE A 261 -1.31 -1.55 -6.20
C PHE A 261 -1.75 -1.81 -4.76
N VAL A 262 -2.73 -1.05 -4.30
CA VAL A 262 -3.38 -1.26 -3.02
C VAL A 262 -4.89 -1.10 -3.16
N CYS A 263 -5.67 -1.87 -2.39
CA CYS A 263 -7.12 -1.69 -2.30
C CYS A 263 -7.67 -2.13 -0.95
N LEU A 264 -8.90 -1.67 -0.68
CA LEU A 264 -9.75 -2.11 0.43
C LEU A 264 -11.11 -2.53 -0.14
N ALA A 265 -11.71 -3.57 0.42
CA ALA A 265 -13.01 -4.08 -0.03
C ALA A 265 -13.73 -4.86 1.10
N PRO A 266 -15.10 -4.90 1.11
CA PRO A 266 -15.99 -3.99 0.38
C PRO A 266 -15.77 -2.53 0.76
N TYR A 267 -16.21 -1.59 -0.07
CA TYR A 267 -16.02 -0.15 0.20
C TYR A 267 -16.72 0.34 1.47
N ASP A 268 -17.97 -0.10 1.68
CA ASP A 268 -18.79 0.37 2.80
C ASP A 268 -18.30 -0.23 4.14
N ASP A 269 -18.07 -1.54 4.19
CA ASP A 269 -17.60 -2.28 5.37
C ASP A 269 -16.40 -3.15 4.99
N PRO A 270 -15.18 -2.63 5.02
CA PRO A 270 -14.00 -3.34 4.54
C PRO A 270 -13.64 -4.56 5.37
N GLU A 271 -13.52 -5.71 4.70
CA GLU A 271 -13.10 -7.00 5.27
C GLU A 271 -11.68 -7.38 4.87
N ILE A 272 -11.18 -6.85 3.75
CA ILE A 272 -9.86 -7.18 3.23
C ILE A 272 -9.12 -5.92 2.73
N ALA A 273 -7.83 -5.87 3.03
CA ALA A 273 -6.88 -4.95 2.43
C ALA A 273 -5.85 -5.75 1.61
N VAL A 274 -5.58 -5.31 0.39
CA VAL A 274 -4.66 -5.99 -0.53
C VAL A 274 -3.57 -5.04 -0.96
N ALA A 275 -2.32 -5.52 -0.97
CA ALA A 275 -1.21 -4.84 -1.62
C ALA A 275 -0.51 -5.79 -2.59
N ILE A 276 -0.21 -5.31 -3.79
CA ILE A 276 0.47 -6.07 -4.84
C ILE A 276 1.67 -5.25 -5.31
N VAL A 277 2.83 -5.90 -5.40
CA VAL A 277 4.00 -5.34 -6.06
C VAL A 277 4.48 -6.32 -7.12
N ILE A 278 4.70 -5.83 -8.34
CA ILE A 278 5.32 -6.60 -9.42
C ILE A 278 6.55 -5.83 -9.90
N GLU A 279 7.71 -6.47 -9.74
CA GLU A 279 8.97 -5.93 -10.21
C GLU A 279 8.94 -5.80 -11.74
N HIS A 280 9.43 -4.69 -12.28
CA HIS A 280 9.49 -4.42 -13.73
C HIS A 280 8.13 -4.45 -14.47
N ALA A 281 7.03 -4.14 -13.80
CA ALA A 281 5.68 -4.16 -14.39
C ALA A 281 5.33 -2.94 -15.26
N THR A 282 6.23 -1.99 -15.42
CA THR A 282 6.06 -0.72 -16.16
C THR A 282 5.07 0.21 -15.47
N TRP A 283 3.81 -0.19 -15.29
CA TRP A 283 2.75 0.66 -14.72
C TRP A 283 1.94 -0.10 -13.66
N GLY A 284 1.69 0.56 -12.53
CA GLY A 284 0.85 -0.01 -11.45
C GLY A 284 -0.59 -0.29 -11.88
N SER A 285 -1.12 0.37 -12.90
CA SER A 285 -2.46 0.09 -13.44
C SER A 285 -2.61 -1.32 -14.02
N ASN A 286 -1.51 -1.94 -14.47
CA ASN A 286 -1.51 -3.31 -14.97
C ASN A 286 -1.85 -4.34 -13.89
N LEU A 287 -1.69 -3.96 -12.59
CA LEU A 287 -1.96 -4.82 -11.45
C LEU A 287 -3.43 -4.82 -11.02
N ALA A 288 -4.24 -3.90 -11.55
CA ALA A 288 -5.64 -3.74 -11.16
C ALA A 288 -6.48 -5.00 -11.45
N THR A 289 -6.22 -5.69 -12.57
CA THR A 289 -6.90 -6.95 -12.90
C THR A 289 -6.56 -8.03 -11.89
N THR A 290 -5.28 -8.19 -11.53
CA THR A 290 -4.86 -9.13 -10.48
C THR A 290 -5.52 -8.80 -9.14
N GLY A 291 -5.66 -7.51 -8.80
CA GLY A 291 -6.39 -7.06 -7.62
C GLY A 291 -7.85 -7.51 -7.63
N VAL A 292 -8.53 -7.35 -8.77
CA VAL A 292 -9.92 -7.82 -8.96
C VAL A 292 -10.01 -9.35 -8.87
N ASP A 293 -9.06 -10.09 -9.45
CA ASP A 293 -9.05 -11.55 -9.37
C ASP A 293 -8.92 -12.03 -7.91
N ILE A 294 -8.07 -11.37 -7.10
CA ILE A 294 -7.95 -11.66 -5.66
C ILE A 294 -9.26 -11.36 -4.92
N LEU A 295 -9.88 -10.21 -5.17
CA LEU A 295 -11.16 -9.85 -4.53
C LEU A 295 -12.27 -10.81 -4.93
N ASN A 296 -12.39 -11.13 -6.22
CA ASN A 296 -13.39 -12.09 -6.70
C ASN A 296 -13.16 -13.47 -6.07
N ALA A 297 -11.93 -13.96 -6.02
CA ALA A 297 -11.62 -15.23 -5.36
C ALA A 297 -11.98 -15.23 -3.87
N TYR A 298 -11.69 -14.13 -3.15
CA TYR A 298 -11.98 -14.01 -1.73
C TYR A 298 -13.48 -14.00 -1.43
N PHE A 299 -14.25 -13.20 -2.19
CA PHE A 299 -15.70 -13.01 -1.94
C PHE A 299 -16.59 -14.04 -2.62
N THR A 300 -16.08 -14.86 -3.55
CA THR A 300 -16.83 -15.97 -4.16
C THR A 300 -16.38 -17.34 -3.69
N ALA A 301 -15.33 -17.43 -2.86
CA ALA A 301 -14.95 -18.69 -2.23
C ALA A 301 -16.13 -19.14 -1.36
N ASP A 302 -16.81 -20.22 -1.76
CA ASP A 302 -17.80 -20.85 -0.91
C ASP A 302 -17.18 -21.18 0.45
N GLU A 303 -17.94 -21.03 1.55
CA GLU A 303 -17.51 -21.48 2.89
C GLU A 303 -17.20 -23.00 2.92
N THR A 304 -17.67 -23.72 1.92
CA THR A 304 -17.21 -25.06 1.56
C THR A 304 -15.85 -25.03 0.87
N GLY A 305 -15.09 -23.95 1.07
CA GLY A 305 -13.73 -23.83 0.53
C GLY A 305 -13.13 -25.20 0.62
N SER A 306 -12.75 -25.78 -0.50
CA SER A 306 -12.20 -27.13 -0.59
C SER A 306 -11.32 -27.27 0.61
N ALA A 307 -11.82 -28.06 1.57
CA ALA A 307 -11.06 -28.34 2.76
C ALA A 307 -9.68 -28.60 2.20
N VAL A 308 -8.72 -27.75 2.55
CA VAL A 308 -7.36 -28.18 2.43
C VAL A 308 -7.41 -29.46 3.22
N THR A 309 -7.60 -30.56 2.51
CA THR A 309 -7.37 -31.90 3.03
C THR A 309 -5.85 -31.96 3.22
N GLY A 310 -5.34 -31.00 3.97
CA GLY A 310 -4.09 -31.05 4.62
C GLY A 310 -4.32 -32.13 5.66
N GLU A 311 -3.94 -33.32 5.30
CA GLU A 311 -3.49 -34.22 6.31
C GLU A 311 -2.63 -33.39 7.24
N ASN A 312 -3.03 -33.29 8.52
CA ASN A 312 -2.24 -32.66 9.58
C ASN A 312 -0.96 -33.48 9.80
N GLN A 313 -0.14 -33.56 8.77
CA GLN A 313 1.18 -34.17 8.85
C GLN A 313 2.19 -33.05 9.07
N LEU A 314 2.73 -32.99 10.27
CA LEU A 314 3.98 -32.30 10.50
C LEU A 314 4.97 -32.87 9.46
N LEU A 315 5.49 -32.01 8.60
CA LEU A 315 6.57 -32.39 7.69
C LEU A 315 7.69 -32.99 8.53
N PRO A 316 8.23 -34.17 8.15
CA PRO A 316 9.29 -34.84 8.91
C PRO A 316 10.56 -34.00 9.01
#